data_6b38ae9898936a4091f236c839c0b39a
#
_entry.id   6b38ae9898936a4091f236c839c0b39a
#
_cell.length_a   1.000
_cell.length_b   1.000
_cell.length_c   1.000
_cell.angle_alpha   90.00
_cell.angle_beta   90.00
_cell.angle_gamma   90.00
#
_symmetry.space_group_name_H-M   'P 1'
#
loop_
_entity.id
_entity.type
_entity.pdbx_description
1 polymer ?
#
loop_
_entity_poly.entity_id
_entity_poly.type
_entity_poly.pdbx_seq_one_letter_code
_entity_poly.pdbx_strand_id
1 'polypeptide(L)'
;INTSSSWAQGGIAAPFAKEDSNESHISDTLATAKGLAKSEVVREVISESINIIKDLENIGVEFDKNPDGTFNLGLEAAHSFNRIVKSKGDSSGIEIMRGLTEKVRSCNHITILENVSIYSIMMENNTIYGVIGHLNNQNLPENNVVIQSPNVILATGGLGGIFANTTNPRTSYGEGIALAAEAGAAITDMEFVQFHPTGLDFGLDPTPLATEAIRGEGATLVNQHNERFMLDVHPQAELASRDIIAQSIFDQIEKGNSVFLDCRENIGNDFGKQFPQVQSYCDNADIDPSSELIPIIPVAHYHIGGVKTDLKG
;
A
#
# COMPACT_ATOMS: atom_id res chain seq x y z
N ILE A 1 -10.93 -3.57 -11.05
CA ILE A 1 -10.06 -2.37 -11.01
C ILE A 1 -8.69 -2.84 -10.52
N ASN A 2 -7.66 -2.75 -11.38
CA ASN A 2 -6.29 -3.15 -11.03
C ASN A 2 -5.48 -1.89 -10.64
N THR A 3 -5.63 -1.45 -9.39
CA THR A 3 -4.90 -0.31 -8.85
C THR A 3 -4.28 -0.67 -7.49
N SER A 4 -3.18 -0.02 -7.11
CA SER A 4 -2.58 -0.20 -5.77
C SER A 4 -3.62 -0.01 -4.64
N SER A 5 -4.52 0.98 -4.80
CA SER A 5 -5.57 1.24 -3.81
C SER A 5 -6.55 0.08 -3.66
N SER A 6 -6.95 -0.59 -4.76
CA SER A 6 -7.85 -1.76 -4.67
C SER A 6 -7.18 -3.01 -4.12
N TRP A 7 -5.85 -3.07 -4.15
CA TRP A 7 -5.06 -4.21 -3.64
C TRP A 7 -4.63 -4.03 -2.17
N ALA A 8 -4.91 -2.87 -1.57
CA ALA A 8 -4.58 -2.62 -0.18
C ALA A 8 -5.33 -3.59 0.76
N GLN A 9 -4.59 -4.43 1.47
CA GLN A 9 -5.11 -5.44 2.38
C GLN A 9 -5.40 -4.86 3.77
N GLY A 10 -4.53 -3.97 4.27
CA GLY A 10 -4.66 -3.33 5.57
C GLY A 10 -5.83 -2.35 5.64
N GLY A 11 -5.85 -1.56 6.71
CA GLY A 11 -6.87 -0.53 6.90
C GLY A 11 -6.29 0.88 6.95
N ILE A 12 -7.07 1.80 7.47
CA ILE A 12 -6.67 3.19 7.71
C ILE A 12 -6.51 3.38 9.22
N ALA A 13 -5.35 3.90 9.64
CA ALA A 13 -5.08 4.19 11.04
C ALA A 13 -5.79 5.47 11.49
N ALA A 14 -6.64 5.35 12.52
CA ALA A 14 -7.31 6.50 13.16
C ALA A 14 -7.59 6.18 14.65
N PRO A 15 -7.35 7.12 15.58
CA PRO A 15 -7.43 6.88 17.02
C PRO A 15 -8.87 6.91 17.53
N PHE A 16 -9.65 5.87 17.22
CA PHE A 16 -11.03 5.70 17.70
C PHE A 16 -11.13 5.03 19.08
N ALA A 17 -10.10 4.27 19.49
CA ALA A 17 -10.08 3.64 20.80
C ALA A 17 -10.08 4.70 21.92
N LYS A 18 -10.79 4.41 23.02
CA LYS A 18 -10.94 5.36 24.14
C LYS A 18 -9.60 5.71 24.82
N GLU A 19 -8.68 4.78 24.84
CA GLU A 19 -7.34 4.90 25.39
C GLU A 19 -6.32 5.49 24.43
N ASP A 20 -6.66 5.64 23.16
CA ASP A 20 -5.79 6.18 22.11
C ASP A 20 -6.01 7.69 21.90
N SER A 21 -5.08 8.34 21.20
CA SER A 21 -5.14 9.78 20.91
C SER A 21 -4.37 10.14 19.65
N ASN A 22 -4.67 11.31 19.07
CA ASN A 22 -3.87 11.88 17.97
C ASN A 22 -2.39 12.01 18.37
N GLU A 23 -2.08 12.45 19.60
CA GLU A 23 -0.69 12.62 20.05
C GLU A 23 0.06 11.26 20.13
N SER A 24 -0.59 10.21 20.57
CA SER A 24 -0.01 8.85 20.56
C SER A 24 0.26 8.40 19.11
N HIS A 25 -0.69 8.58 18.20
CA HIS A 25 -0.52 8.23 16.79
C HIS A 25 0.58 9.05 16.12
N ILE A 26 0.67 10.35 16.40
CA ILE A 26 1.75 11.24 15.92
C ILE A 26 3.11 10.75 16.42
N SER A 27 3.20 10.40 17.70
CA SER A 27 4.43 9.90 18.30
C SER A 27 4.92 8.61 17.63
N ASP A 28 4.03 7.63 17.44
CA ASP A 28 4.34 6.36 16.75
C ASP A 28 4.83 6.61 15.32
N THR A 29 4.13 7.51 14.58
CA THR A 29 4.47 7.83 13.20
C THR A 29 5.84 8.51 13.09
N LEU A 30 6.13 9.48 13.96
CA LEU A 30 7.42 10.18 13.95
C LEU A 30 8.57 9.25 14.36
N ALA A 31 8.33 8.35 15.32
CA ALA A 31 9.33 7.34 15.71
C ALA A 31 9.68 6.40 14.54
N THR A 32 8.67 5.94 13.79
CA THR A 32 8.87 5.08 12.62
C THR A 32 9.58 5.80 11.48
N ALA A 33 9.29 7.09 11.30
CA ALA A 33 9.86 7.91 10.22
C ALA A 33 11.36 8.21 10.39
N LYS A 34 11.95 7.96 11.56
CA LYS A 34 13.41 8.12 11.84
C LYS A 34 13.97 9.48 11.38
N GLY A 35 13.18 10.55 11.49
CA GLY A 35 13.58 11.92 11.13
C GLY A 35 13.29 12.35 9.70
N LEU A 36 12.78 11.48 8.83
CA LEU A 36 12.38 11.84 7.45
C LEU A 36 11.08 12.65 7.38
N ALA A 37 10.12 12.35 8.27
CA ALA A 37 8.83 13.01 8.25
C ALA A 37 8.87 14.40 8.92
N LYS A 38 8.16 15.36 8.32
CA LYS A 38 7.94 16.68 8.91
C LYS A 38 6.80 16.58 9.92
N SER A 39 7.07 16.98 11.17
CA SER A 39 6.10 16.86 12.27
C SER A 39 4.80 17.63 12.02
N GLU A 40 4.86 18.79 11.35
CA GLU A 40 3.70 19.58 10.95
C GLU A 40 2.78 18.83 9.99
N VAL A 41 3.35 18.13 9.00
CA VAL A 41 2.57 17.31 8.04
C VAL A 41 1.93 16.12 8.74
N VAL A 42 2.69 15.43 9.60
CA VAL A 42 2.18 14.30 10.38
C VAL A 42 1.01 14.71 11.27
N ARG A 43 1.12 15.86 11.95
CA ARG A 43 0.04 16.40 12.78
C ARG A 43 -1.21 16.72 12.00
N GLU A 44 -1.06 17.40 10.87
CA GLU A 44 -2.20 17.76 10.00
C GLU A 44 -2.93 16.52 9.52
N VAL A 45 -2.22 15.56 8.93
CA VAL A 45 -2.82 14.33 8.39
C VAL A 45 -3.52 13.50 9.48
N ILE A 46 -2.86 13.33 10.64
CA ILE A 46 -3.44 12.50 11.71
C ILE A 46 -4.66 13.18 12.36
N SER A 47 -4.64 14.52 12.53
CA SER A 47 -5.77 15.23 13.11
C SER A 47 -7.05 15.09 12.28
N GLU A 48 -6.95 14.91 10.97
CA GLU A 48 -8.09 14.71 10.07
C GLU A 48 -8.53 13.24 9.93
N SER A 49 -7.75 12.29 10.42
CA SER A 49 -8.00 10.86 10.18
C SER A 49 -9.40 10.37 10.59
N ILE A 50 -9.91 10.83 11.74
CA ILE A 50 -11.25 10.48 12.23
C ILE A 50 -12.34 11.05 11.31
N ASN A 51 -12.17 12.28 10.82
CA ASN A 51 -13.12 12.91 9.93
C ASN A 51 -13.18 12.18 8.58
N ILE A 52 -12.01 11.83 8.03
CA ILE A 52 -11.91 11.08 6.77
C ILE A 52 -12.62 9.73 6.85
N ILE A 53 -12.46 8.98 7.94
CA ILE A 53 -13.17 7.69 8.12
C ILE A 53 -14.68 7.91 8.13
N LYS A 54 -15.18 8.92 8.85
CA LYS A 54 -16.62 9.25 8.87
C LYS A 54 -17.13 9.69 7.50
N ASP A 55 -16.35 10.44 6.75
CA ASP A 55 -16.72 10.85 5.40
C ASP A 55 -16.77 9.65 4.44
N LEU A 56 -15.86 8.69 4.57
CA LEU A 56 -15.93 7.43 3.83
C LEU A 56 -17.19 6.61 4.18
N GLU A 57 -17.58 6.51 5.46
CA GLU A 57 -18.85 5.90 5.84
C GLU A 57 -20.05 6.65 5.24
N ASN A 58 -20.05 7.97 5.27
CA ASN A 58 -21.13 8.80 4.72
C ASN A 58 -21.33 8.61 3.21
N ILE A 59 -20.30 8.24 2.49
CA ILE A 59 -20.40 7.92 1.06
C ILE A 59 -20.66 6.43 0.77
N GLY A 60 -20.85 5.61 1.82
CA GLY A 60 -21.27 4.23 1.72
C GLY A 60 -20.16 3.20 1.76
N VAL A 61 -18.98 3.55 2.29
CA VAL A 61 -17.92 2.56 2.62
C VAL A 61 -18.31 1.81 3.88
N GLU A 62 -18.26 0.48 3.84
CA GLU A 62 -18.61 -0.41 4.95
C GLU A 62 -17.37 -0.86 5.69
N PHE A 63 -17.16 -0.37 6.91
CA PHE A 63 -16.10 -0.81 7.81
C PHE A 63 -16.57 -1.87 8.79
N ASP A 64 -15.67 -2.73 9.22
CA ASP A 64 -15.93 -3.78 10.19
C ASP A 64 -16.29 -3.18 11.57
N LYS A 65 -17.43 -3.62 12.13
CA LYS A 65 -17.93 -3.14 13.42
C LYS A 65 -18.18 -4.26 14.41
N ASN A 66 -18.02 -3.92 15.67
CA ASN A 66 -18.43 -4.74 16.79
C ASN A 66 -19.97 -4.76 16.93
N PRO A 67 -20.55 -5.71 17.68
CA PRO A 67 -22.00 -5.76 17.91
C PRO A 67 -22.61 -4.50 18.54
N ASP A 68 -21.81 -3.70 19.25
CA ASP A 68 -22.22 -2.42 19.86
C ASP A 68 -22.15 -1.22 18.89
N GLY A 69 -21.75 -1.45 17.63
CA GLY A 69 -21.62 -0.43 16.59
C GLY A 69 -20.28 0.32 16.57
N THR A 70 -19.36 0.07 17.49
CA THR A 70 -18.00 0.61 17.45
C THR A 70 -17.18 -0.08 16.36
N PHE A 71 -16.11 0.58 15.87
CA PHE A 71 -15.21 -0.04 14.90
C PHE A 71 -14.44 -1.24 15.50
N ASN A 72 -14.33 -2.32 14.74
CA ASN A 72 -13.46 -3.44 15.07
C ASN A 72 -12.02 -3.08 14.65
N LEU A 73 -11.25 -2.57 15.60
CA LEU A 73 -9.92 -2.03 15.36
C LEU A 73 -8.84 -3.11 15.38
N GLY A 74 -7.99 -3.11 14.36
CA GLY A 74 -6.78 -3.93 14.30
C GLY A 74 -5.56 -3.25 14.91
N LEU A 75 -4.53 -4.06 15.19
CA LEU A 75 -3.19 -3.61 15.54
C LEU A 75 -2.22 -4.02 14.43
N GLU A 76 -1.40 -3.09 13.98
CA GLU A 76 -0.26 -3.37 13.10
C GLU A 76 1.04 -2.94 13.77
N ALA A 77 2.17 -3.42 13.25
CA ALA A 77 3.49 -3.09 13.80
C ALA A 77 3.73 -1.57 13.84
N ALA A 78 4.52 -1.14 14.81
CA ALA A 78 4.83 0.26 15.10
C ALA A 78 3.66 1.11 15.66
N HIS A 79 2.48 0.55 15.85
CA HIS A 79 1.38 1.21 16.54
C HIS A 79 1.31 0.78 18.03
N SER A 80 1.17 1.77 18.92
CA SER A 80 1.03 1.51 20.37
C SER A 80 -0.37 1.06 20.78
N PHE A 81 -1.40 1.31 19.93
CA PHE A 81 -2.81 0.98 20.21
C PHE A 81 -3.49 0.39 18.98
N ASN A 82 -4.57 -0.36 19.23
CA ASN A 82 -5.46 -0.81 18.16
C ASN A 82 -6.16 0.41 17.54
N ARG A 83 -5.80 0.75 16.29
CA ARG A 83 -6.33 1.92 15.59
C ARG A 83 -6.60 1.70 14.11
N ILE A 84 -6.37 0.50 13.61
CA ILE A 84 -6.53 0.20 12.19
C ILE A 84 -8.01 -0.11 11.92
N VAL A 85 -8.68 0.82 11.26
CA VAL A 85 -10.05 0.65 10.76
C VAL A 85 -9.98 -0.11 9.45
N LYS A 86 -10.61 -1.27 9.39
CA LYS A 86 -10.53 -2.20 8.27
C LYS A 86 -11.92 -2.63 7.76
N SER A 87 -11.95 -3.27 6.62
CA SER A 87 -13.17 -3.74 5.97
C SER A 87 -12.98 -5.17 5.50
N LYS A 88 -13.93 -6.05 5.86
CA LYS A 88 -13.96 -7.47 5.44
C LYS A 88 -12.61 -8.17 5.64
N GLY A 89 -11.99 -7.93 6.81
CA GLY A 89 -10.68 -8.48 7.16
C GLY A 89 -9.53 -7.82 6.40
N ASP A 90 -9.08 -8.41 5.31
CA ASP A 90 -7.94 -7.97 4.49
C ASP A 90 -8.34 -7.34 3.13
N SER A 91 -9.57 -6.82 3.03
CA SER A 91 -10.14 -6.32 1.76
C SER A 91 -10.51 -4.84 1.79
N SER A 92 -9.87 -4.05 2.65
CA SER A 92 -10.21 -2.64 2.85
C SER A 92 -10.10 -1.80 1.58
N GLY A 93 -9.08 -2.04 0.76
CA GLY A 93 -8.87 -1.32 -0.50
C GLY A 93 -10.01 -1.53 -1.50
N ILE A 94 -10.48 -2.76 -1.66
CA ILE A 94 -11.61 -3.10 -2.55
C ILE A 94 -12.86 -2.35 -2.11
N GLU A 95 -13.17 -2.36 -0.82
CA GLU A 95 -14.38 -1.73 -0.27
C GLU A 95 -14.34 -0.21 -0.40
N ILE A 96 -13.22 0.43 -0.07
CA ILE A 96 -13.04 1.88 -0.22
C ILE A 96 -13.21 2.28 -1.70
N MET A 97 -12.57 1.55 -2.61
CA MET A 97 -12.68 1.82 -4.05
C MET A 97 -14.09 1.59 -4.59
N ARG A 98 -14.85 0.62 -4.04
CA ARG A 98 -16.28 0.43 -4.35
C ARG A 98 -17.08 1.67 -3.98
N GLY A 99 -17.02 2.09 -2.71
CA GLY A 99 -17.77 3.25 -2.22
C GLY A 99 -17.45 4.54 -2.96
N LEU A 100 -16.16 4.84 -3.16
CA LEU A 100 -15.71 6.01 -3.91
C LEU A 100 -16.17 5.97 -5.37
N THR A 101 -16.06 4.83 -6.04
CA THR A 101 -16.48 4.67 -7.44
C THR A 101 -17.99 4.87 -7.60
N GLU A 102 -18.79 4.30 -6.72
CA GLU A 102 -20.25 4.48 -6.72
C GLU A 102 -20.62 5.94 -6.48
N LYS A 103 -19.95 6.60 -5.53
CA LYS A 103 -20.16 8.02 -5.25
C LYS A 103 -19.84 8.89 -6.46
N VAL A 104 -18.67 8.70 -7.09
CA VAL A 104 -18.26 9.46 -8.29
C VAL A 104 -19.27 9.25 -9.43
N ARG A 105 -19.68 8.01 -9.70
CA ARG A 105 -20.67 7.70 -10.76
C ARG A 105 -22.05 8.29 -10.50
N SER A 106 -22.39 8.52 -9.22
CA SER A 106 -23.67 9.17 -8.84
C SER A 106 -23.65 10.70 -9.02
N CYS A 107 -22.49 11.31 -9.26
CA CYS A 107 -22.35 12.77 -9.37
C CYS A 107 -22.49 13.23 -10.83
N ASN A 108 -23.60 13.88 -11.15
CA ASN A 108 -23.92 14.33 -12.53
C ASN A 108 -22.94 15.40 -13.08
N HIS A 109 -22.20 16.08 -12.22
CA HIS A 109 -21.23 17.12 -12.60
C HIS A 109 -19.81 16.57 -12.84
N ILE A 110 -19.60 15.26 -12.68
CA ILE A 110 -18.32 14.60 -12.93
C ILE A 110 -18.39 13.88 -14.27
N THR A 111 -17.47 14.19 -15.17
CA THR A 111 -17.27 13.46 -16.42
C THR A 111 -16.10 12.50 -16.26
N ILE A 112 -16.34 11.20 -16.46
CA ILE A 112 -15.32 10.16 -16.39
C ILE A 112 -14.87 9.85 -17.81
N LEU A 113 -13.59 9.99 -18.08
CA LEU A 113 -12.97 9.59 -19.35
C LEU A 113 -12.08 8.36 -19.07
N GLU A 114 -12.55 7.20 -19.52
CA GLU A 114 -11.82 5.95 -19.43
C GLU A 114 -10.94 5.73 -20.67
N ASN A 115 -9.87 4.94 -20.53
CA ASN A 115 -8.94 4.62 -21.62
C ASN A 115 -8.27 5.85 -22.26
N VAL A 116 -8.01 6.89 -21.48
CA VAL A 116 -7.25 8.06 -21.88
C VAL A 116 -5.90 8.04 -21.15
N SER A 117 -4.81 8.05 -21.92
CA SER A 117 -3.45 8.26 -21.39
C SER A 117 -3.05 9.71 -21.57
N ILE A 118 -2.74 10.38 -20.46
CA ILE A 118 -2.23 11.77 -20.49
C ILE A 118 -0.71 11.71 -20.62
N TYR A 119 -0.15 12.43 -21.59
CA TYR A 119 1.28 12.47 -21.85
C TYR A 119 1.91 13.86 -21.77
N SER A 120 1.11 14.92 -21.56
CA SER A 120 1.65 16.27 -21.40
C SER A 120 0.71 17.17 -20.57
N ILE A 121 1.32 18.04 -19.77
CA ILE A 121 0.64 19.16 -19.10
C ILE A 121 0.86 20.41 -19.94
N MET A 122 -0.22 21.07 -20.34
CA MET A 122 -0.17 22.31 -21.14
C MET A 122 0.17 23.49 -20.25
N MET A 123 1.27 24.16 -20.55
CA MET A 123 1.75 25.33 -19.82
C MET A 123 2.12 26.48 -20.73
N GLU A 124 1.84 27.69 -20.30
CA GLU A 124 2.32 28.93 -20.91
C GLU A 124 2.64 29.93 -19.80
N ASN A 125 3.80 30.60 -19.89
CA ASN A 125 4.25 31.59 -18.91
C ASN A 125 4.13 31.12 -17.44
N ASN A 126 4.54 29.87 -17.17
CA ASN A 126 4.48 29.23 -15.85
C ASN A 126 3.05 29.05 -15.29
N THR A 127 2.05 29.03 -16.17
CA THR A 127 0.63 28.83 -15.81
C THR A 127 0.10 27.59 -16.53
N ILE A 128 -0.54 26.69 -15.78
CA ILE A 128 -1.19 25.50 -16.33
C ILE A 128 -2.54 25.91 -16.92
N TYR A 129 -2.88 25.36 -18.09
CA TYR A 129 -4.18 25.56 -18.73
C TYR A 129 -4.81 24.26 -19.25
N GLY A 130 -4.24 23.10 -18.94
CA GLY A 130 -4.85 21.82 -19.21
C GLY A 130 -3.86 20.69 -19.41
N VAL A 131 -4.33 19.62 -20.01
CA VAL A 131 -3.56 18.40 -20.32
C VAL A 131 -3.84 17.91 -21.73
N ILE A 132 -2.86 17.19 -22.30
CA ILE A 132 -3.00 16.49 -23.58
C ILE A 132 -2.81 14.99 -23.33
N GLY A 133 -3.67 14.20 -23.95
CA GLY A 133 -3.63 12.75 -23.90
C GLY A 133 -4.05 12.14 -25.24
N HIS A 134 -4.14 10.84 -25.27
CA HIS A 134 -4.71 10.08 -26.38
C HIS A 134 -5.66 8.99 -25.88
N LEU A 135 -6.66 8.67 -26.68
CA LEU A 135 -7.55 7.55 -26.44
C LEU A 135 -6.84 6.24 -26.80
N ASN A 136 -6.73 5.33 -25.86
CA ASN A 136 -6.19 3.99 -26.05
C ASN A 136 -7.21 3.06 -26.72
N ASN A 137 -7.62 3.40 -27.95
CA ASN A 137 -8.55 2.57 -28.72
C ASN A 137 -7.76 1.82 -29.81
N GLN A 138 -7.71 0.48 -29.72
CA GLN A 138 -6.95 -0.38 -30.64
C GLN A 138 -7.40 -0.28 -32.11
N ASN A 139 -8.57 0.29 -32.37
CA ASN A 139 -9.19 0.32 -33.72
C ASN A 139 -9.20 1.69 -34.41
N LEU A 140 -8.63 2.73 -33.78
CA LEU A 140 -8.62 4.07 -34.37
C LEU A 140 -7.21 4.66 -34.39
N PRO A 141 -6.83 5.42 -35.43
CA PRO A 141 -5.61 6.21 -35.42
C PRO A 141 -5.63 7.18 -34.25
N GLU A 142 -4.44 7.54 -33.72
CA GLU A 142 -4.23 8.42 -32.59
C GLU A 142 -5.22 9.58 -32.52
N ASN A 143 -6.22 9.47 -31.66
CA ASN A 143 -7.13 10.56 -31.35
C ASN A 143 -6.60 11.32 -30.14
N ASN A 144 -5.94 12.43 -30.36
CA ASN A 144 -5.51 13.32 -29.31
C ASN A 144 -6.72 13.89 -28.56
N VAL A 145 -6.66 13.84 -27.25
CA VAL A 145 -7.62 14.45 -26.33
C VAL A 145 -6.96 15.66 -25.71
N VAL A 146 -7.58 16.82 -25.85
CA VAL A 146 -7.14 18.06 -25.19
C VAL A 146 -8.18 18.44 -24.16
N ILE A 147 -7.78 18.52 -22.89
CA ILE A 147 -8.64 18.92 -21.77
C ILE A 147 -8.13 20.26 -21.25
N GLN A 148 -8.92 21.30 -21.44
CA GLN A 148 -8.59 22.64 -20.95
C GLN A 148 -9.13 22.81 -19.52
N SER A 149 -8.24 23.16 -18.58
CA SER A 149 -8.57 23.49 -17.21
C SER A 149 -7.47 24.33 -16.59
N PRO A 150 -7.79 25.36 -15.81
CA PRO A 150 -6.79 26.11 -15.06
C PRO A 150 -6.25 25.34 -13.84
N ASN A 151 -6.86 24.22 -13.49
CA ASN A 151 -6.45 23.38 -12.36
C ASN A 151 -6.33 21.92 -12.81
N VAL A 152 -5.23 21.28 -12.47
CA VAL A 152 -4.96 19.87 -12.74
C VAL A 152 -4.54 19.21 -11.44
N ILE A 153 -5.23 18.13 -11.05
CA ILE A 153 -4.86 17.31 -9.88
C ILE A 153 -4.20 16.04 -10.39
N LEU A 154 -2.95 15.81 -9.95
CA LEU A 154 -2.23 14.56 -10.22
C LEU A 154 -2.52 13.55 -9.10
N ALA A 155 -3.22 12.47 -9.43
CA ALA A 155 -3.51 11.35 -8.55
C ALA A 155 -3.09 10.02 -9.19
N THR A 156 -1.89 10.02 -9.80
CA THR A 156 -1.38 8.97 -10.70
C THR A 156 -0.65 7.84 -9.99
N GLY A 157 -0.52 7.91 -8.67
CA GLY A 157 0.25 6.93 -7.89
C GLY A 157 1.75 7.13 -7.99
N GLY A 158 2.50 6.13 -7.52
CA GLY A 158 3.96 6.13 -7.48
C GLY A 158 4.61 5.43 -8.66
N LEU A 159 5.85 4.96 -8.44
CA LEU A 159 6.67 4.30 -9.46
C LEU A 159 7.10 2.87 -9.08
N GLY A 160 6.48 2.26 -8.07
CA GLY A 160 6.86 0.92 -7.61
C GLY A 160 6.80 -0.18 -8.68
N GLY A 161 6.01 0.02 -9.73
CA GLY A 161 5.86 -0.92 -10.84
C GLY A 161 7.09 -1.07 -11.76
N ILE A 162 8.12 -0.22 -11.62
CA ILE A 162 9.37 -0.34 -12.41
C ILE A 162 10.34 -1.39 -11.86
N PHE A 163 10.16 -1.83 -10.60
CA PHE A 163 11.02 -2.82 -9.98
C PHE A 163 10.70 -4.23 -10.48
N ALA A 164 11.72 -5.08 -10.57
CA ALA A 164 11.57 -6.46 -11.02
C ALA A 164 10.63 -7.24 -10.09
N ASN A 165 10.86 -7.15 -8.77
CA ASN A 165 9.99 -7.73 -7.75
C ASN A 165 9.22 -6.61 -7.08
N THR A 166 7.91 -6.57 -7.28
CA THR A 166 7.04 -5.49 -6.79
C THR A 166 5.64 -5.99 -6.49
N THR A 167 5.01 -5.41 -5.47
CA THR A 167 3.56 -5.59 -5.20
C THR A 167 2.70 -4.57 -5.95
N ASN A 168 3.32 -3.62 -6.64
CA ASN A 168 2.59 -2.58 -7.35
C ASN A 168 2.13 -3.06 -8.72
N PRO A 169 0.96 -2.62 -9.22
CA PRO A 169 0.54 -2.87 -10.57
C PRO A 169 1.56 -2.26 -11.56
N ARG A 170 1.76 -2.92 -12.70
CA ARG A 170 2.71 -2.45 -13.72
C ARG A 170 2.34 -1.09 -14.33
N THR A 171 1.12 -0.63 -14.09
CA THR A 171 0.68 0.74 -14.45
C THR A 171 1.24 1.82 -13.51
N SER A 172 1.87 1.45 -12.37
CA SER A 172 2.49 2.40 -11.42
C SER A 172 3.97 2.61 -11.74
N TYR A 173 4.28 3.21 -12.89
CA TYR A 173 5.66 3.43 -13.36
C TYR A 173 6.11 4.89 -13.37
N GLY A 174 5.39 5.77 -12.66
CA GLY A 174 5.85 7.12 -12.37
C GLY A 174 5.54 8.18 -13.44
N GLU A 175 4.62 7.92 -14.39
CA GLU A 175 4.26 8.87 -15.44
C GLU A 175 3.87 10.24 -14.89
N GLY A 176 3.01 10.29 -13.86
CA GLY A 176 2.59 11.56 -13.28
C GLY A 176 3.72 12.33 -12.60
N ILE A 177 4.71 11.61 -12.03
CA ILE A 177 5.91 12.24 -11.48
C ILE A 177 6.75 12.84 -12.61
N ALA A 178 6.90 12.13 -13.73
CA ALA A 178 7.61 12.62 -14.91
C ALA A 178 6.91 13.86 -15.50
N LEU A 179 5.60 13.81 -15.69
CA LEU A 179 4.79 14.93 -16.18
C LEU A 179 4.93 16.17 -15.28
N ALA A 180 4.92 15.97 -13.96
CA ALA A 180 5.10 17.07 -13.00
C ALA A 180 6.51 17.68 -13.10
N ALA A 181 7.55 16.82 -13.21
CA ALA A 181 8.94 17.26 -13.36
C ALA A 181 9.15 18.03 -14.66
N GLU A 182 8.59 17.56 -15.78
CA GLU A 182 8.62 18.26 -17.09
C GLU A 182 7.89 19.61 -17.01
N ALA A 183 6.83 19.72 -16.22
CA ALA A 183 6.12 20.95 -15.94
C ALA A 183 6.87 21.88 -14.96
N GLY A 184 8.07 21.49 -14.48
CA GLY A 184 8.91 22.29 -13.59
C GLY A 184 8.60 22.12 -12.10
N ALA A 185 7.79 21.15 -11.69
CA ALA A 185 7.58 20.86 -10.29
C ALA A 185 8.83 20.29 -9.63
N ALA A 186 9.07 20.64 -8.37
CA ALA A 186 10.13 20.04 -7.58
C ALA A 186 9.76 18.59 -7.22
N ILE A 187 10.70 17.67 -7.33
CA ILE A 187 10.59 16.29 -6.87
C ILE A 187 11.55 16.07 -5.69
N THR A 188 11.21 15.19 -4.78
CA THR A 188 11.96 14.92 -3.55
C THR A 188 11.93 13.45 -3.17
N ASP A 189 12.95 13.01 -2.43
CA ASP A 189 13.03 11.69 -1.79
C ASP A 189 12.87 10.50 -2.74
N MET A 190 13.29 10.68 -4.00
CA MET A 190 13.12 9.69 -5.07
C MET A 190 13.90 8.39 -4.83
N GLU A 191 14.95 8.45 -4.02
CA GLU A 191 15.79 7.30 -3.62
C GLU A 191 15.12 6.39 -2.57
N PHE A 192 14.07 6.87 -1.89
CA PHE A 192 13.44 6.10 -0.82
C PHE A 192 12.33 5.19 -1.34
N VAL A 193 12.58 3.90 -1.27
CA VAL A 193 11.61 2.85 -1.57
C VAL A 193 11.53 1.90 -0.39
N GLN A 194 10.33 1.70 0.16
CA GLN A 194 10.12 0.69 1.19
C GLN A 194 9.97 -0.67 0.53
N PHE A 195 10.80 -1.63 0.91
CA PHE A 195 10.63 -3.02 0.57
C PHE A 195 9.78 -3.74 1.62
N HIS A 196 8.75 -4.45 1.17
CA HIS A 196 8.03 -5.38 2.03
C HIS A 196 8.81 -6.70 2.09
N PRO A 197 9.02 -7.27 3.30
CA PRO A 197 9.86 -8.45 3.45
C PRO A 197 9.26 -9.73 2.86
N THR A 198 7.94 -9.87 2.81
CA THR A 198 7.25 -11.13 2.53
C THR A 198 6.40 -11.08 1.27
N GLY A 199 7.01 -10.76 0.11
CA GLY A 199 6.43 -11.07 -1.19
C GLY A 199 6.45 -12.58 -1.41
N LEU A 200 5.38 -13.15 -1.97
CA LEU A 200 5.27 -14.58 -2.27
C LEU A 200 6.06 -14.90 -3.55
N ASP A 201 7.14 -15.67 -3.42
CA ASP A 201 8.02 -16.00 -4.55
C ASP A 201 7.46 -17.15 -5.38
N PHE A 202 6.32 -16.90 -6.03
CA PHE A 202 5.61 -17.86 -6.89
C PHE A 202 5.82 -17.59 -8.38
N GLY A 203 6.76 -16.71 -8.73
CA GLY A 203 7.02 -16.33 -10.13
C GLY A 203 5.90 -15.49 -10.76
N LEU A 204 5.02 -14.91 -9.96
CA LEU A 204 3.94 -14.05 -10.43
C LEU A 204 4.38 -12.57 -10.52
N ASP A 205 3.82 -11.85 -11.48
CA ASP A 205 4.07 -10.44 -11.71
C ASP A 205 2.74 -9.67 -11.89
N PRO A 206 2.39 -8.74 -11.00
CA PRO A 206 3.11 -8.35 -9.78
C PRO A 206 3.19 -9.47 -8.74
N THR A 207 4.20 -9.38 -7.87
CA THR A 207 4.42 -10.35 -6.79
C THR A 207 3.31 -10.24 -5.75
N PRO A 208 2.54 -11.29 -5.45
CA PRO A 208 1.55 -11.28 -4.39
C PRO A 208 2.19 -11.08 -3.02
N LEU A 209 1.43 -10.53 -2.08
CA LEU A 209 1.92 -10.17 -0.76
C LEU A 209 1.38 -11.11 0.32
N ALA A 210 2.26 -11.65 1.17
CA ALA A 210 1.89 -12.16 2.48
C ALA A 210 1.84 -10.98 3.47
N THR A 211 0.63 -10.66 3.95
CA THR A 211 0.41 -9.53 4.87
C THR A 211 1.26 -9.63 6.13
N GLU A 212 1.65 -8.50 6.69
CA GLU A 212 2.41 -8.41 7.94
C GLU A 212 1.70 -9.08 9.13
N ALA A 213 0.36 -9.09 9.11
CA ALA A 213 -0.45 -9.74 10.13
C ALA A 213 -0.10 -11.23 10.34
N ILE A 214 0.35 -11.92 9.28
CA ILE A 214 0.77 -13.33 9.39
C ILE A 214 1.94 -13.48 10.37
N ARG A 215 2.91 -12.57 10.34
CA ARG A 215 4.01 -12.55 11.31
C ARG A 215 3.53 -12.11 12.70
N GLY A 216 2.55 -11.22 12.76
CA GLY A 216 1.86 -10.84 14.01
C GLY A 216 1.17 -12.01 14.69
N GLU A 217 0.60 -12.94 13.93
CA GLU A 217 -0.02 -14.18 14.42
C GLU A 217 1.00 -15.29 14.71
N GLY A 218 2.31 -14.99 14.62
CA GLY A 218 3.38 -15.85 15.08
C GLY A 218 4.12 -16.64 14.00
N ALA A 219 3.87 -16.40 12.72
CA ALA A 219 4.68 -17.00 11.66
C ALA A 219 6.16 -16.58 11.80
N THR A 220 7.08 -17.50 11.50
CA THR A 220 8.51 -17.29 11.61
C THR A 220 9.20 -17.23 10.25
N LEU A 221 10.41 -16.67 10.21
CA LEU A 221 11.24 -16.59 9.02
C LEU A 221 12.39 -17.58 9.13
N VAL A 222 12.46 -18.51 8.20
CA VAL A 222 13.48 -19.56 8.17
C VAL A 222 14.17 -19.63 6.82
N ASN A 223 15.40 -20.14 6.81
CA ASN A 223 16.09 -20.52 5.57
C ASN A 223 15.81 -21.99 5.19
N GLN A 224 16.39 -22.48 4.09
CA GLN A 224 16.24 -23.87 3.65
C GLN A 224 16.78 -24.93 4.65
N HIS A 225 17.53 -24.50 5.66
CA HIS A 225 18.04 -25.37 6.73
C HIS A 225 17.15 -25.34 7.98
N ASN A 226 15.97 -24.71 7.90
CA ASN A 226 15.06 -24.40 9.02
C ASN A 226 15.72 -23.57 10.15
N GLU A 227 16.70 -22.74 9.81
CA GLU A 227 17.33 -21.82 10.74
C GLU A 227 16.49 -20.54 10.82
N ARG A 228 15.98 -20.20 12.01
CA ARG A 228 15.23 -18.98 12.30
C ARG A 228 16.21 -17.81 12.53
N PHE A 229 16.70 -17.26 11.42
CA PHE A 229 17.80 -16.27 11.41
C PHE A 229 17.48 -14.94 12.08
N MET A 230 16.19 -14.55 12.19
CA MET A 230 15.80 -13.27 12.79
C MET A 230 16.11 -13.18 14.29
N LEU A 231 16.26 -14.30 15.01
CA LEU A 231 16.62 -14.33 16.43
C LEU A 231 18.01 -13.71 16.70
N ASP A 232 18.95 -13.87 15.77
CA ASP A 232 20.29 -13.32 15.87
C ASP A 232 20.41 -11.86 15.39
N VAL A 233 19.36 -11.34 14.72
CA VAL A 233 19.37 -10.02 14.10
C VAL A 233 18.74 -8.95 14.99
N HIS A 234 17.57 -9.25 15.58
CA HIS A 234 16.82 -8.24 16.33
C HIS A 234 16.05 -8.87 17.51
N PRO A 235 15.98 -8.19 18.69
CA PRO A 235 15.27 -8.73 19.86
C PRO A 235 13.77 -9.02 19.63
N GLN A 236 13.12 -8.27 18.71
CA GLN A 236 11.73 -8.49 18.33
C GLN A 236 11.58 -9.52 17.19
N ALA A 237 12.68 -10.10 16.70
CA ALA A 237 12.72 -11.08 15.63
C ALA A 237 11.79 -10.69 14.44
N GLU A 238 10.79 -11.49 14.09
CA GLU A 238 9.86 -11.27 12.98
C GLU A 238 8.93 -10.07 13.16
N LEU A 239 8.89 -9.47 14.33
CA LEU A 239 8.13 -8.24 14.64
C LEU A 239 9.00 -6.98 14.55
N ALA A 240 10.25 -7.08 14.12
CA ALA A 240 11.09 -5.94 13.80
C ALA A 240 10.50 -5.12 12.65
N SER A 241 11.00 -3.90 12.43
CA SER A 241 10.54 -3.05 11.32
C SER A 241 10.85 -3.67 9.96
N ARG A 242 10.04 -3.32 8.94
CA ARG A 242 10.12 -3.89 7.57
C ARG A 242 11.51 -3.76 6.96
N ASP A 243 12.20 -2.66 7.18
CA ASP A 243 13.54 -2.40 6.67
C ASP A 243 14.57 -3.39 7.23
N ILE A 244 14.52 -3.67 8.54
CA ILE A 244 15.41 -4.65 9.19
C ILE A 244 15.14 -6.05 8.64
N ILE A 245 13.89 -6.45 8.54
CA ILE A 245 13.52 -7.79 8.08
C ILE A 245 13.86 -7.96 6.59
N ALA A 246 13.50 -6.99 5.75
CA ALA A 246 13.78 -7.04 4.32
C ALA A 246 15.30 -7.13 4.04
N GLN A 247 16.11 -6.34 4.78
CA GLN A 247 17.56 -6.42 4.69
C GLN A 247 18.08 -7.78 5.13
N SER A 248 17.55 -8.33 6.21
CA SER A 248 17.99 -9.64 6.72
C SER A 248 17.67 -10.79 5.76
N ILE A 249 16.50 -10.73 5.10
CA ILE A 249 16.15 -11.69 4.06
C ILE A 249 17.07 -11.52 2.85
N PHE A 250 17.34 -10.30 2.44
CA PHE A 250 18.29 -10.01 1.35
C PHE A 250 19.68 -10.54 1.67
N ASP A 251 20.17 -10.36 2.90
CA ASP A 251 21.45 -10.90 3.35
C ASP A 251 21.53 -12.44 3.32
N GLN A 252 20.39 -13.12 3.58
CA GLN A 252 20.30 -14.57 3.41
C GLN A 252 20.42 -14.96 1.93
N ILE A 253 19.70 -14.26 1.06
CA ILE A 253 19.72 -14.50 -0.39
C ILE A 253 21.12 -14.25 -0.97
N GLU A 254 21.81 -13.19 -0.58
CA GLU A 254 23.19 -12.89 -0.99
C GLU A 254 24.20 -13.99 -0.55
N LYS A 255 23.91 -14.69 0.55
CA LYS A 255 24.68 -15.87 0.99
C LYS A 255 24.32 -17.14 0.23
N GLY A 256 23.39 -17.08 -0.72
CA GLY A 256 22.92 -18.23 -1.50
C GLY A 256 21.83 -19.05 -0.81
N ASN A 257 21.18 -18.52 0.23
CA ASN A 257 20.09 -19.18 0.91
C ASN A 257 18.73 -18.85 0.27
N SER A 258 17.83 -19.82 0.28
CA SER A 258 16.40 -19.58 0.06
C SER A 258 15.74 -19.24 1.39
N VAL A 259 14.72 -18.35 1.36
CA VAL A 259 14.03 -17.88 2.56
C VAL A 259 12.55 -18.20 2.49
N PHE A 260 11.97 -18.54 3.63
CA PHE A 260 10.59 -19.00 3.73
C PHE A 260 9.88 -18.37 4.94
N LEU A 261 8.57 -18.20 4.79
CA LEU A 261 7.65 -17.93 5.88
C LEU A 261 7.10 -19.27 6.39
N ASP A 262 7.28 -19.53 7.67
CA ASP A 262 6.82 -20.75 8.33
C ASP A 262 5.59 -20.47 9.19
N CYS A 263 4.45 -21.00 8.76
CA CYS A 263 3.15 -20.85 9.40
C CYS A 263 2.68 -22.15 10.09
N ARG A 264 3.43 -23.24 9.98
CA ARG A 264 3.00 -24.60 10.32
C ARG A 264 2.65 -24.78 11.81
N GLU A 265 3.45 -24.23 12.72
CA GLU A 265 3.27 -24.46 14.16
C GLU A 265 2.28 -23.50 14.80
N ASN A 266 2.41 -22.19 14.52
CA ASN A 266 1.67 -21.16 15.27
C ASN A 266 0.29 -20.84 14.67
N ILE A 267 0.11 -21.00 13.36
CA ILE A 267 -1.15 -20.73 12.67
C ILE A 267 -1.80 -22.06 12.21
N GLY A 268 -1.01 -22.92 11.55
CA GLY A 268 -1.44 -24.24 11.15
C GLY A 268 -2.75 -24.26 10.33
N ASN A 269 -3.67 -25.14 10.72
CA ASN A 269 -4.95 -25.34 10.04
C ASN A 269 -5.89 -24.10 10.02
N ASP A 270 -5.66 -23.12 10.85
CA ASP A 270 -6.46 -21.89 10.89
C ASP A 270 -6.02 -20.86 9.84
N PHE A 271 -4.93 -21.13 9.09
CA PHE A 271 -4.34 -20.20 8.13
C PHE A 271 -5.37 -19.70 7.09
N GLY A 272 -6.05 -20.62 6.41
CA GLY A 272 -7.02 -20.26 5.38
C GLY A 272 -8.25 -19.50 5.90
N LYS A 273 -8.60 -19.67 7.17
CA LYS A 273 -9.67 -18.90 7.82
C LYS A 273 -9.24 -17.47 8.15
N GLN A 274 -7.99 -17.31 8.61
CA GLN A 274 -7.45 -16.01 9.03
C GLN A 274 -6.97 -15.18 7.83
N PHE A 275 -6.38 -15.83 6.81
CA PHE A 275 -5.76 -15.20 5.66
C PHE A 275 -6.25 -15.80 4.33
N PRO A 276 -7.55 -15.67 4.02
CA PRO A 276 -8.15 -16.35 2.86
C PRO A 276 -7.56 -15.92 1.52
N GLN A 277 -7.12 -14.67 1.39
CA GLN A 277 -6.51 -14.19 0.16
C GLN A 277 -5.13 -14.82 -0.05
N VAL A 278 -4.29 -14.88 0.99
CA VAL A 278 -2.96 -15.50 0.91
C VAL A 278 -3.08 -17.01 0.70
N GLN A 279 -4.07 -17.66 1.36
CA GLN A 279 -4.39 -19.07 1.11
C GLN A 279 -4.68 -19.32 -0.37
N SER A 280 -5.49 -18.49 -1.00
CA SER A 280 -5.81 -18.63 -2.43
C SER A 280 -4.57 -18.53 -3.33
N TYR A 281 -3.59 -17.69 -2.98
CA TYR A 281 -2.31 -17.65 -3.71
C TYR A 281 -1.49 -18.93 -3.51
N CYS A 282 -1.46 -19.45 -2.28
CA CYS A 282 -0.78 -20.69 -1.95
C CYS A 282 -1.43 -21.91 -2.66
N ASP A 283 -2.77 -21.98 -2.66
CA ASP A 283 -3.52 -23.02 -3.37
C ASP A 283 -3.20 -23.03 -4.88
N ASN A 284 -3.08 -21.85 -5.50
CA ASN A 284 -2.71 -21.72 -6.91
C ASN A 284 -1.25 -22.11 -7.20
N ALA A 285 -0.41 -22.12 -6.18
CA ALA A 285 1.00 -22.53 -6.25
C ALA A 285 1.21 -23.98 -5.78
N ASP A 286 0.12 -24.73 -5.49
CA ASP A 286 0.13 -26.08 -4.92
C ASP A 286 0.92 -26.17 -3.59
N ILE A 287 0.82 -25.15 -2.73
CA ILE A 287 1.47 -25.09 -1.40
C ILE A 287 0.39 -25.08 -0.31
N ASP A 288 0.51 -25.99 0.65
CA ASP A 288 -0.31 -25.98 1.88
C ASP A 288 0.43 -25.30 3.04
N PRO A 289 0.05 -24.06 3.42
CA PRO A 289 0.70 -23.31 4.49
C PRO A 289 0.66 -23.99 5.88
N SER A 290 -0.25 -24.93 6.08
CA SER A 290 -0.36 -25.70 7.34
C SER A 290 0.71 -26.77 7.48
N SER A 291 1.33 -27.21 6.40
CA SER A 291 2.29 -28.32 6.34
C SER A 291 3.59 -28.00 5.60
N GLU A 292 3.60 -26.95 4.77
CA GLU A 292 4.73 -26.60 3.92
C GLU A 292 5.21 -25.16 4.19
N LEU A 293 6.45 -24.89 3.85
CA LEU A 293 7.08 -23.58 3.92
C LEU A 293 6.66 -22.74 2.72
N ILE A 294 6.31 -21.46 2.94
CA ILE A 294 5.94 -20.53 1.88
C ILE A 294 7.20 -19.78 1.42
N PRO A 295 7.66 -19.92 0.16
CA PRO A 295 8.81 -19.18 -0.33
C PRO A 295 8.51 -17.69 -0.43
N ILE A 296 9.46 -16.85 0.03
CA ILE A 296 9.30 -15.40 0.07
C ILE A 296 10.54 -14.67 -0.43
N ILE A 297 10.31 -13.43 -0.89
CA ILE A 297 11.34 -12.52 -1.37
C ILE A 297 11.01 -11.08 -0.97
N PRO A 298 11.99 -10.21 -0.68
CA PRO A 298 11.74 -8.79 -0.50
C PRO A 298 11.26 -8.15 -1.81
N VAL A 299 10.21 -7.33 -1.72
CA VAL A 299 9.56 -6.71 -2.89
C VAL A 299 9.40 -5.21 -2.71
N ALA A 300 9.58 -4.42 -3.77
CA ALA A 300 9.27 -3.01 -3.77
C ALA A 300 7.76 -2.82 -3.49
N HIS A 301 7.43 -2.07 -2.43
CA HIS A 301 6.06 -1.95 -1.94
C HIS A 301 5.56 -0.51 -1.94
N TYR A 302 6.27 0.39 -1.27
CA TYR A 302 5.97 1.82 -1.29
C TYR A 302 7.13 2.62 -1.86
N HIS A 303 6.85 3.43 -2.88
CA HIS A 303 7.72 4.53 -3.25
C HIS A 303 7.38 5.73 -2.36
N ILE A 304 8.36 6.21 -1.60
CA ILE A 304 8.15 7.24 -0.58
C ILE A 304 8.21 8.64 -1.20
N GLY A 305 9.13 8.84 -2.14
CA GLY A 305 9.33 10.09 -2.84
C GLY A 305 8.23 10.43 -3.85
N GLY A 306 8.40 11.55 -4.51
CA GLY A 306 7.48 12.03 -5.54
C GLY A 306 7.52 13.54 -5.71
N VAL A 307 6.39 14.09 -6.15
CA VAL A 307 6.23 15.55 -6.32
C VAL A 307 6.19 16.21 -4.94
N LYS A 308 7.03 17.24 -4.76
CA LYS A 308 7.04 18.02 -3.51
C LYS A 308 5.81 18.90 -3.46
N THR A 309 5.00 18.73 -2.43
CA THR A 309 3.78 19.51 -2.19
C THR A 309 3.89 20.33 -0.89
N ASP A 310 2.96 21.27 -0.71
CA ASP A 310 2.66 21.87 0.59
C ASP A 310 1.55 21.07 1.33
N LEU A 311 1.01 21.61 2.43
CA LEU A 311 -0.06 20.95 3.20
C LEU A 311 -1.41 20.86 2.47
N LYS A 312 -1.54 21.50 1.31
CA LYS A 312 -2.77 21.52 0.51
C LYS A 312 -2.72 20.57 -0.69
N GLY A 313 -1.58 19.93 -0.94
CA GLY A 313 -1.34 18.99 -2.04
C GLY A 313 -0.69 19.61 -3.28
#